data_57ca1b2e10912ef8b12db9d1adf204b9
#
_entry.id   57ca1b2e10912ef8b12db9d1adf204b9
#
_cell.length_a   1.000
_cell.length_b   1.000
_cell.length_c   1.000
_cell.angle_alpha   90.00
_cell.angle_beta   90.00
_cell.angle_gamma   90.00
#
_symmetry.space_group_name_H-M   'P 1'
#
loop_
_entity.id
_entity.type
_entity.pdbx_description
1 polymer ?
#
loop_
_entity_poly.entity_id
_entity_poly.type
_entity_poly.pdbx_seq_one_letter_code
_entity_poly.pdbx_strand_id
1 'polypeptide(L)'
;MAEQARQMDFAYSRVARHQPNIALTDRIATLSGPGYERVALSSGGSEAMEIAIKFVRQYFVATGQPERRHLLTCQPSYHGSTIATLGMSGDEALGDFFDGFGMTSHKVPAPLTYRLPKPHTPESYANFALDALEAKIQELGPNTVLAFAMEPVGGLATGCTVPLPAYFEGIREICSRHRIFLIFDEVLCGTGRTGKFLNAHYYPDALPDIVV
;
A
#
# COMPACT_ATOMS: atom_id res chain seq x y z
N MET A 1 -11.67 -21.28 20.08
CA MET A 1 -12.84 -20.41 19.76
C MET A 1 -13.93 -20.55 20.83
N ALA A 2 -14.47 -21.77 21.08
CA ALA A 2 -15.55 -21.95 22.06
C ALA A 2 -15.25 -21.42 23.46
N GLU A 3 -14.02 -21.60 23.97
CA GLU A 3 -13.60 -21.07 25.26
C GLU A 3 -13.58 -19.54 25.29
N GLN A 4 -13.01 -18.91 24.24
CA GLN A 4 -12.99 -17.46 24.12
C GLN A 4 -14.41 -16.87 24.02
N ALA A 5 -15.33 -17.54 23.30
CA ALA A 5 -16.71 -17.10 23.20
C ALA A 5 -17.47 -17.16 24.52
N ARG A 6 -17.11 -18.08 25.46
CA ARG A 6 -17.66 -18.12 26.82
C ARG A 6 -17.17 -16.99 27.70
N GLN A 7 -15.93 -16.52 27.47
CA GLN A 7 -15.30 -15.45 28.26
C GLN A 7 -15.73 -14.07 27.75
N MET A 8 -15.77 -13.89 26.43
CA MET A 8 -16.10 -12.65 25.77
C MET A 8 -16.49 -12.91 24.32
N ASP A 9 -17.73 -12.64 23.97
CA ASP A 9 -18.29 -12.82 22.64
C ASP A 9 -18.01 -11.62 21.72
N PHE A 10 -17.89 -10.41 22.29
CA PHE A 10 -17.64 -9.18 21.55
C PHE A 10 -16.76 -8.20 22.35
N ALA A 11 -15.78 -7.60 21.68
CA ALA A 11 -14.98 -6.50 22.20
C ALA A 11 -14.89 -5.37 21.16
N TYR A 12 -15.54 -4.25 21.43
CA TYR A 12 -15.43 -3.08 20.55
C TYR A 12 -14.05 -2.44 20.71
N SER A 13 -13.26 -2.50 19.66
CA SER A 13 -11.82 -2.15 19.66
C SER A 13 -11.49 -0.72 20.10
N ARG A 14 -12.47 0.21 20.06
CA ARG A 14 -12.28 1.58 20.56
C ARG A 14 -12.30 1.69 22.09
N VAL A 15 -12.93 0.73 22.77
CA VAL A 15 -13.12 0.78 24.23
C VAL A 15 -12.54 -0.42 24.95
N ALA A 16 -12.34 -1.55 24.25
CA ALA A 16 -11.85 -2.78 24.87
C ALA A 16 -10.99 -3.60 23.91
N ARG A 17 -10.03 -4.32 24.46
CA ARG A 17 -9.24 -5.33 23.77
C ARG A 17 -9.27 -6.61 24.58
N HIS A 18 -9.30 -7.75 23.92
CA HIS A 18 -9.20 -9.07 24.59
C HIS A 18 -7.83 -9.70 24.38
N GLN A 19 -7.46 -10.65 25.24
CA GLN A 19 -6.12 -11.25 25.25
C GLN A 19 -5.68 -11.83 23.87
N PRO A 20 -6.51 -12.57 23.12
CA PRO A 20 -6.13 -13.02 21.80
C PRO A 20 -5.81 -11.89 20.80
N ASN A 21 -6.54 -10.76 20.86
CA ASN A 21 -6.24 -9.60 20.01
C ASN A 21 -4.89 -8.99 20.37
N ILE A 22 -4.61 -8.82 21.67
CA ILE A 22 -3.34 -8.28 22.14
C ILE A 22 -2.19 -9.21 21.71
N ALA A 23 -2.29 -10.51 22.00
CA ALA A 23 -1.27 -11.48 21.65
C ALA A 23 -1.00 -11.54 20.14
N LEU A 24 -2.05 -11.45 19.32
CA LEU A 24 -1.91 -11.44 17.84
C LEU A 24 -1.20 -10.17 17.36
N THR A 25 -1.64 -9.00 17.80
CA THR A 25 -1.04 -7.72 17.36
C THR A 25 0.40 -7.59 17.82
N ASP A 26 0.75 -8.04 19.03
CA ASP A 26 2.11 -8.04 19.54
C ASP A 26 3.00 -9.02 18.74
N ARG A 27 2.44 -10.18 18.37
CA ARG A 27 3.16 -11.15 17.54
C ARG A 27 3.42 -10.61 16.14
N ILE A 28 2.41 -9.98 15.51
CA ILE A 28 2.57 -9.34 14.19
C ILE A 28 3.63 -8.24 14.27
N ALA A 29 3.54 -7.33 15.24
CA ALA A 29 4.53 -6.27 15.43
C ALA A 29 5.96 -6.81 15.59
N THR A 30 6.13 -7.86 16.40
CA THR A 30 7.42 -8.53 16.60
C THR A 30 7.99 -9.10 15.30
N LEU A 31 7.14 -9.75 14.49
CA LEU A 31 7.56 -10.37 13.24
C LEU A 31 7.81 -9.34 12.12
N SER A 32 7.10 -8.21 12.18
CA SER A 32 7.30 -7.09 11.25
C SER A 32 8.59 -6.31 11.51
N GLY A 33 9.10 -6.37 12.75
CA GLY A 33 10.36 -5.73 13.13
C GLY A 33 10.24 -4.26 13.50
N PRO A 34 11.38 -3.59 13.73
CA PRO A 34 11.42 -2.19 14.15
C PRO A 34 10.73 -1.26 13.14
N GLY A 35 9.99 -0.27 13.64
CA GLY A 35 9.22 0.68 12.84
C GLY A 35 7.76 0.27 12.63
N TYR A 36 7.39 -0.98 12.95
CA TYR A 36 6.03 -1.51 12.79
C TYR A 36 5.40 -1.94 14.12
N GLU A 37 5.54 -1.11 15.16
CA GLU A 37 5.05 -1.41 16.52
C GLU A 37 3.52 -1.29 16.65
N ARG A 38 2.84 -0.79 15.64
CA ARG A 38 1.39 -0.57 15.66
C ARG A 38 0.69 -1.41 14.61
N VAL A 39 -0.27 -2.19 15.05
CA VAL A 39 -1.05 -3.09 14.21
C VAL A 39 -2.54 -2.78 14.36
N ALA A 40 -3.21 -2.55 13.25
CA ALA A 40 -4.65 -2.49 13.15
C ALA A 40 -5.18 -3.75 12.47
N LEU A 41 -6.24 -4.35 13.01
CA LEU A 41 -6.88 -5.51 12.42
C LEU A 41 -8.18 -5.07 11.73
N SER A 42 -8.46 -5.69 10.58
CA SER A 42 -9.67 -5.49 9.78
C SER A 42 -10.24 -6.82 9.29
N SER A 43 -11.34 -6.77 8.58
CA SER A 43 -12.03 -7.95 8.06
C SER A 43 -11.40 -8.50 6.78
N GLY A 44 -10.65 -7.67 6.05
CA GLY A 44 -10.02 -8.06 4.79
C GLY A 44 -9.09 -6.97 4.25
N GLY A 45 -8.40 -7.26 3.13
CA GLY A 45 -7.42 -6.38 2.51
C GLY A 45 -8.02 -5.03 2.07
N SER A 46 -9.24 -5.05 1.52
CA SER A 46 -9.90 -3.82 1.09
C SER A 46 -10.12 -2.85 2.26
N GLU A 47 -10.62 -3.35 3.39
CA GLU A 47 -10.83 -2.55 4.60
C GLU A 47 -9.50 -2.12 5.22
N ALA A 48 -8.46 -2.96 5.13
CA ALA A 48 -7.13 -2.62 5.62
C ALA A 48 -6.51 -1.46 4.82
N MET A 49 -6.62 -1.49 3.50
CA MET A 49 -6.20 -0.38 2.63
C MET A 49 -6.98 0.91 2.93
N GLU A 50 -8.29 0.83 3.14
CA GLU A 50 -9.06 2.00 3.55
C GLU A 50 -8.65 2.56 4.92
N ILE A 51 -8.31 1.69 5.88
CA ILE A 51 -7.76 2.10 7.17
C ILE A 51 -6.44 2.84 6.97
N ALA A 52 -5.53 2.30 6.15
CA ALA A 52 -4.23 2.90 5.86
C ALA A 52 -4.39 4.32 5.28
N ILE A 53 -5.23 4.50 4.25
CA ILE A 53 -5.45 5.82 3.62
C ILE A 53 -6.07 6.80 4.61
N LYS A 54 -7.09 6.37 5.36
CA LYS A 54 -7.75 7.22 6.36
C LYS A 54 -6.78 7.62 7.47
N PHE A 55 -5.91 6.71 7.90
CA PHE A 55 -4.85 7.00 8.87
C PHE A 55 -3.89 8.06 8.36
N VAL A 56 -3.35 7.92 7.14
CA VAL A 56 -2.44 8.89 6.54
C VAL A 56 -3.12 10.26 6.39
N ARG A 57 -4.37 10.27 5.93
CA ARG A 57 -5.15 11.52 5.84
C ARG A 57 -5.31 12.19 7.20
N GLN A 58 -5.67 11.41 8.21
CA GLN A 58 -5.85 11.90 9.59
C GLN A 58 -4.54 12.45 10.17
N TYR A 59 -3.42 11.77 9.92
CA TYR A 59 -2.09 12.22 10.31
C TYR A 59 -1.78 13.60 9.72
N PHE A 60 -1.97 13.81 8.43
CA PHE A 60 -1.67 15.10 7.80
C PHE A 60 -2.59 16.22 8.29
N VAL A 61 -3.87 15.96 8.53
CA VAL A 61 -4.78 16.95 9.13
C VAL A 61 -4.32 17.30 10.55
N ALA A 62 -3.99 16.29 11.37
CA ALA A 62 -3.55 16.49 12.75
C ALA A 62 -2.19 17.21 12.86
N THR A 63 -1.34 17.09 11.85
CA THR A 63 -0.03 17.76 11.78
C THR A 63 -0.05 19.11 11.03
N GLY A 64 -1.25 19.67 10.76
CA GLY A 64 -1.42 20.98 10.15
C GLY A 64 -1.15 21.02 8.64
N GLN A 65 -1.29 19.90 7.93
CA GLN A 65 -1.09 19.77 6.48
C GLN A 65 -2.38 19.28 5.78
N PRO A 66 -3.54 19.95 5.96
CA PRO A 66 -4.83 19.49 5.43
C PRO A 66 -4.91 19.50 3.91
N GLU A 67 -3.97 20.16 3.21
CA GLU A 67 -3.88 20.18 1.74
C GLU A 67 -3.44 18.84 1.16
N ARG A 68 -2.75 17.99 1.92
CA ARG A 68 -2.34 16.67 1.49
C ARG A 68 -3.54 15.72 1.39
N ARG A 69 -4.00 15.48 0.16
CA ARG A 69 -5.23 14.73 -0.13
C ARG A 69 -5.13 13.82 -1.35
N HIS A 70 -4.12 14.02 -2.20
CA HIS A 70 -3.96 13.22 -3.42
C HIS A 70 -3.26 11.91 -3.10
N LEU A 71 -3.85 10.80 -3.56
CA LEU A 71 -3.28 9.47 -3.50
C LEU A 71 -2.75 9.08 -4.87
N LEU A 72 -1.55 8.53 -4.91
CA LEU A 72 -0.93 7.93 -6.09
C LEU A 72 -0.98 6.41 -5.98
N THR A 73 -1.31 5.74 -7.08
CA THR A 73 -1.32 4.27 -7.20
C THR A 73 -0.81 3.85 -8.58
N CYS A 74 -0.46 2.59 -8.71
CA CYS A 74 0.02 2.04 -9.99
C CYS A 74 -1.13 1.69 -10.95
N GLN A 75 -0.80 1.65 -12.25
CA GLN A 75 -1.63 1.06 -13.29
C GLN A 75 -0.75 0.20 -14.22
N PRO A 76 -1.06 -1.10 -14.40
CA PRO A 76 -2.12 -1.86 -13.71
C PRO A 76 -1.82 -2.13 -12.23
N SER A 77 -2.86 -2.28 -11.40
CA SER A 77 -2.77 -2.69 -9.99
C SER A 77 -4.13 -3.14 -9.46
N TYR A 78 -4.13 -3.82 -8.30
CA TYR A 78 -5.36 -4.19 -7.60
C TYR A 78 -5.21 -3.94 -6.09
N HIS A 79 -6.14 -3.20 -5.49
CA HIS A 79 -6.11 -2.83 -4.08
C HIS A 79 -7.38 -3.18 -3.30
N GLY A 80 -8.34 -3.80 -3.94
CA GLY A 80 -9.55 -4.29 -3.28
C GLY A 80 -10.84 -3.98 -4.03
N SER A 81 -11.96 -4.38 -3.43
CA SER A 81 -13.29 -4.38 -4.02
C SER A 81 -14.29 -3.43 -3.35
N THR A 82 -13.89 -2.68 -2.32
CA THR A 82 -14.72 -1.57 -1.82
C THR A 82 -14.68 -0.40 -2.79
N ILE A 83 -15.66 0.51 -2.70
CA ILE A 83 -15.72 1.67 -3.62
C ILE A 83 -14.43 2.51 -3.59
N ALA A 84 -13.83 2.69 -2.41
CA ALA A 84 -12.57 3.43 -2.30
C ALA A 84 -11.40 2.65 -2.93
N THR A 85 -11.23 1.37 -2.61
CA THR A 85 -10.13 0.56 -3.15
C THR A 85 -10.31 0.22 -4.62
N LEU A 86 -11.54 0.18 -5.11
CA LEU A 86 -11.84 0.10 -6.54
C LEU A 86 -11.23 1.30 -7.29
N GLY A 87 -11.46 2.52 -6.81
CA GLY A 87 -10.86 3.73 -7.38
C GLY A 87 -9.33 3.82 -7.20
N MET A 88 -8.76 3.06 -6.25
CA MET A 88 -7.31 2.90 -6.12
C MET A 88 -6.73 1.90 -7.12
N SER A 89 -7.49 0.89 -7.49
CA SER A 89 -7.06 -0.15 -8.43
C SER A 89 -6.91 0.43 -9.84
N GLY A 90 -5.91 -0.05 -10.57
CA GLY A 90 -5.66 0.27 -11.97
C GLY A 90 -5.95 -0.92 -12.86
N ASP A 91 -7.01 -1.68 -12.59
CA ASP A 91 -7.42 -2.83 -13.37
C ASP A 91 -8.24 -2.36 -14.59
N GLU A 92 -7.64 -2.47 -15.79
CA GLU A 92 -8.27 -2.05 -17.05
C GLU A 92 -9.57 -2.83 -17.35
N ALA A 93 -9.66 -4.08 -16.89
CA ALA A 93 -10.86 -4.89 -17.11
C ALA A 93 -12.09 -4.36 -16.34
N LEU A 94 -11.88 -3.57 -15.30
CA LEU A 94 -12.93 -2.97 -14.48
C LEU A 94 -13.21 -1.50 -14.84
N GLY A 95 -12.28 -0.82 -15.53
CA GLY A 95 -12.34 0.61 -15.83
C GLY A 95 -13.64 1.02 -16.50
N ASP A 96 -14.04 0.32 -17.56
CA ASP A 96 -15.24 0.66 -18.37
C ASP A 96 -16.54 0.62 -17.55
N PHE A 97 -16.60 -0.19 -16.49
CA PHE A 97 -17.80 -0.33 -15.67
C PHE A 97 -17.87 0.68 -14.51
N PHE A 98 -16.72 1.14 -14.03
CA PHE A 98 -16.64 1.86 -12.76
C PHE A 98 -15.91 3.21 -12.86
N ASP A 99 -15.66 3.69 -14.06
CA ASP A 99 -15.02 4.99 -14.25
C ASP A 99 -15.84 6.11 -13.58
N GLY A 100 -15.16 6.90 -12.77
CA GLY A 100 -15.77 7.99 -12.01
C GLY A 100 -16.65 7.56 -10.82
N PHE A 101 -16.78 6.25 -10.52
CA PHE A 101 -17.63 5.76 -9.45
C PHE A 101 -16.91 5.58 -8.11
N GLY A 102 -15.60 5.44 -8.11
CA GLY A 102 -14.77 5.22 -6.93
C GLY A 102 -14.13 6.49 -6.36
N MET A 103 -13.30 6.30 -5.34
CA MET A 103 -12.40 7.35 -4.86
C MET A 103 -11.37 7.64 -5.95
N THR A 104 -11.16 8.91 -6.27
CA THR A 104 -10.13 9.28 -7.26
C THR A 104 -8.73 9.03 -6.69
N SER A 105 -7.92 8.22 -7.39
CA SER A 105 -6.47 8.15 -7.23
C SER A 105 -5.77 8.48 -8.54
N HIS A 106 -4.57 9.04 -8.46
CA HIS A 106 -3.78 9.39 -9.64
C HIS A 106 -2.90 8.21 -10.01
N LYS A 107 -2.96 7.80 -11.28
CA LYS A 107 -2.26 6.62 -11.75
C LYS A 107 -0.87 6.96 -12.27
N VAL A 108 0.09 6.08 -11.94
CA VAL A 108 1.43 6.06 -12.52
C VAL A 108 1.72 4.65 -13.06
N PRO A 109 2.64 4.49 -14.03
CA PRO A 109 2.95 3.16 -14.57
C PRO A 109 3.39 2.19 -13.47
N ALA A 110 2.82 0.98 -13.48
CA ALA A 110 3.32 -0.10 -12.62
C ALA A 110 4.72 -0.54 -13.05
N PRO A 111 5.63 -0.89 -12.13
CA PRO A 111 7.01 -1.23 -12.45
C PRO A 111 7.13 -2.66 -13.02
N LEU A 112 6.68 -2.83 -14.25
CA LEU A 112 6.67 -4.12 -14.93
C LEU A 112 8.10 -4.61 -15.23
N THR A 113 8.30 -5.94 -15.19
CA THR A 113 9.54 -6.60 -15.59
C THR A 113 9.33 -7.63 -16.69
N TYR A 114 8.07 -7.88 -17.08
CA TYR A 114 7.66 -8.85 -18.09
C TYR A 114 6.66 -8.22 -19.06
N ARG A 115 6.75 -8.58 -20.36
CA ARG A 115 5.91 -8.05 -21.45
C ARG A 115 5.94 -6.52 -21.54
N LEU A 116 7.14 -5.97 -21.43
CA LEU A 116 7.35 -4.53 -21.47
C LEU A 116 6.95 -3.90 -22.80
N PRO A 117 6.42 -2.66 -22.78
CA PRO A 117 6.28 -1.87 -24.01
C PRO A 117 7.65 -1.66 -24.67
N LYS A 118 7.74 -1.85 -25.98
CA LYS A 118 8.98 -1.56 -26.71
C LYS A 118 9.26 -0.05 -26.74
N PRO A 119 10.50 0.41 -26.63
CA PRO A 119 11.76 -0.36 -26.67
C PRO A 119 12.36 -0.69 -25.30
N HIS A 120 11.59 -0.69 -24.22
CA HIS A 120 12.12 -0.80 -22.86
C HIS A 120 12.76 -2.16 -22.53
N THR A 121 13.85 -2.09 -21.76
CA THR A 121 14.35 -3.18 -20.90
C THR A 121 13.75 -3.04 -19.49
N PRO A 122 13.83 -4.06 -18.60
CA PRO A 122 13.39 -3.92 -17.22
C PRO A 122 13.97 -2.71 -16.51
N GLU A 123 15.27 -2.44 -16.68
CA GLU A 123 15.96 -1.31 -16.07
C GLU A 123 15.47 0.05 -16.61
N SER A 124 15.38 0.18 -17.94
CA SER A 124 14.88 1.43 -18.52
C SER A 124 13.40 1.68 -18.21
N TYR A 125 12.60 0.61 -18.05
CA TYR A 125 11.21 0.75 -17.66
C TYR A 125 11.04 1.11 -16.18
N ALA A 126 11.89 0.57 -15.30
CA ALA A 126 11.93 0.97 -13.90
C ALA A 126 12.23 2.47 -13.76
N ASN A 127 13.23 2.98 -14.50
CA ASN A 127 13.53 4.41 -14.52
C ASN A 127 12.36 5.23 -15.08
N PHE A 128 11.73 4.79 -16.17
CA PHE A 128 10.53 5.44 -16.71
C PHE A 128 9.40 5.53 -15.68
N ALA A 129 9.16 4.45 -14.91
CA ALA A 129 8.13 4.45 -13.88
C ALA A 129 8.47 5.38 -12.70
N LEU A 130 9.75 5.48 -12.31
CA LEU A 130 10.22 6.44 -11.31
C LEU A 130 10.06 7.89 -11.80
N ASP A 131 10.46 8.19 -13.02
CA ASP A 131 10.32 9.52 -13.63
C ASP A 131 8.84 9.93 -13.72
N ALA A 132 7.96 8.97 -14.07
CA ALA A 132 6.52 9.22 -14.13
C ALA A 132 5.92 9.50 -12.74
N LEU A 133 6.39 8.81 -11.71
CA LEU A 133 5.99 9.08 -10.32
C LEU A 133 6.41 10.49 -9.91
N GLU A 134 7.67 10.85 -10.11
CA GLU A 134 8.18 12.20 -9.79
C GLU A 134 7.40 13.27 -10.57
N ALA A 135 7.21 13.10 -11.87
CA ALA A 135 6.47 14.03 -12.70
C ALA A 135 5.03 14.23 -12.22
N LYS A 136 4.34 13.15 -11.82
CA LYS A 136 2.98 13.22 -11.30
C LYS A 136 2.92 13.94 -9.95
N ILE A 137 3.90 13.75 -9.09
CA ILE A 137 4.01 14.49 -7.82
C ILE A 137 4.18 15.99 -8.10
N GLN A 138 5.03 16.37 -9.06
CA GLN A 138 5.25 17.77 -9.43
C GLN A 138 3.98 18.38 -10.06
N GLU A 139 3.28 17.65 -10.93
CA GLU A 139 2.01 18.08 -11.55
C GLU A 139 0.93 18.40 -10.50
N LEU A 140 0.79 17.55 -9.48
CA LEU A 140 -0.20 17.71 -8.42
C LEU A 140 0.20 18.77 -7.39
N GLY A 141 1.46 19.08 -7.30
CA GLY A 141 2.07 19.87 -6.24
C GLY A 141 2.53 18.99 -5.06
N PRO A 142 3.83 18.89 -4.77
CA PRO A 142 4.37 17.95 -3.77
C PRO A 142 3.72 18.03 -2.39
N ASN A 143 3.27 19.22 -1.99
CA ASN A 143 2.64 19.44 -0.70
C ASN A 143 1.16 19.02 -0.62
N THR A 144 0.58 18.55 -1.73
CA THR A 144 -0.81 18.11 -1.79
C THR A 144 -0.95 16.58 -1.84
N VAL A 145 0.16 15.87 -2.10
CA VAL A 145 0.20 14.40 -2.16
C VAL A 145 0.37 13.83 -0.75
N LEU A 146 -0.47 12.87 -0.40
CA LEU A 146 -0.44 12.23 0.92
C LEU A 146 0.31 10.89 0.91
N ALA A 147 0.12 10.07 -0.12
CA ALA A 147 0.74 8.75 -0.18
C ALA A 147 0.93 8.27 -1.63
N PHE A 148 1.89 7.36 -1.78
CA PHE A 148 2.02 6.46 -2.91
C PHE A 148 1.81 5.03 -2.40
N ALA A 149 0.85 4.31 -2.97
CA ALA A 149 0.55 2.92 -2.63
C ALA A 149 0.83 1.99 -3.81
N MET A 150 1.46 0.86 -3.54
CA MET A 150 1.77 -0.15 -4.55
C MET A 150 1.82 -1.57 -3.98
N GLU A 151 1.68 -2.56 -4.84
CA GLU A 151 1.93 -3.97 -4.55
C GLU A 151 3.42 -4.27 -4.77
N PRO A 152 4.20 -4.67 -3.75
CA PRO A 152 5.63 -4.97 -3.93
C PRO A 152 5.88 -6.26 -4.73
N VAL A 153 4.92 -7.17 -4.75
CA VAL A 153 4.77 -8.22 -5.75
C VAL A 153 3.39 -8.07 -6.32
N GLY A 154 3.31 -7.74 -7.58
CA GLY A 154 2.04 -7.47 -8.22
C GLY A 154 1.11 -8.69 -8.17
N GLY A 155 -0.17 -8.42 -7.93
CA GLY A 155 -1.19 -9.45 -7.85
C GLY A 155 -1.77 -9.83 -9.21
N LEU A 156 -3.09 -9.97 -9.22
CA LEU A 156 -3.84 -10.45 -10.38
C LEU A 156 -3.67 -9.56 -11.62
N ALA A 157 -3.66 -8.24 -11.43
CA ALA A 157 -3.60 -7.27 -12.52
C ALA A 157 -2.26 -7.27 -13.28
N THR A 158 -1.16 -7.69 -12.64
CA THR A 158 0.19 -7.68 -13.23
C THR A 158 0.81 -9.07 -13.41
N GLY A 159 0.13 -10.13 -13.00
CA GLY A 159 0.60 -11.51 -13.15
C GLY A 159 1.83 -11.83 -12.32
N CYS A 160 1.87 -11.42 -11.06
CA CYS A 160 2.97 -11.65 -10.11
C CYS A 160 4.30 -10.98 -10.54
N THR A 161 4.23 -9.82 -11.16
CA THR A 161 5.43 -9.03 -11.48
C THR A 161 6.16 -8.64 -10.21
N VAL A 162 7.48 -8.81 -10.22
CA VAL A 162 8.37 -8.37 -9.15
C VAL A 162 9.24 -7.22 -9.69
N PRO A 163 9.15 -6.01 -9.12
CA PRO A 163 9.99 -4.89 -9.51
C PRO A 163 11.49 -5.15 -9.24
N LEU A 164 12.35 -4.47 -9.98
CA LEU A 164 13.78 -4.51 -9.72
C LEU A 164 14.11 -3.86 -8.35
N PRO A 165 15.16 -4.33 -7.63
CA PRO A 165 15.56 -3.72 -6.36
C PRO A 165 15.76 -2.21 -6.43
N ALA A 166 16.42 -1.70 -7.48
CA ALA A 166 16.64 -0.27 -7.68
C ALA A 166 15.34 0.55 -7.78
N TYR A 167 14.24 -0.05 -8.20
CA TYR A 167 12.94 0.63 -8.20
C TYR A 167 12.46 0.91 -6.77
N PHE A 168 12.61 -0.04 -5.86
CA PHE A 168 12.22 0.14 -4.45
C PHE A 168 13.05 1.26 -3.79
N GLU A 169 14.35 1.29 -4.03
CA GLU A 169 15.24 2.37 -3.55
C GLU A 169 14.79 3.73 -4.11
N GLY A 170 14.50 3.80 -5.41
CA GLY A 170 14.05 5.00 -6.08
C GLY A 170 12.72 5.54 -5.53
N ILE A 171 11.70 4.69 -5.34
CA ILE A 171 10.42 5.15 -4.77
C ILE A 171 10.58 5.59 -3.32
N ARG A 172 11.43 4.92 -2.52
CA ARG A 172 11.69 5.33 -1.14
C ARG A 172 12.35 6.72 -1.11
N GLU A 173 13.34 6.94 -1.97
CA GLU A 173 14.00 8.24 -2.08
C GLU A 173 13.00 9.34 -2.47
N ILE A 174 12.20 9.12 -3.52
CA ILE A 174 11.17 10.07 -3.98
C ILE A 174 10.18 10.38 -2.85
N CYS A 175 9.60 9.35 -2.23
CA CYS A 175 8.63 9.53 -1.15
C CYS A 175 9.23 10.28 0.05
N SER A 176 10.48 9.98 0.41
CA SER A 176 11.18 10.68 1.51
C SER A 176 11.44 12.15 1.19
N ARG A 177 11.91 12.45 -0.03
CA ARG A 177 12.18 13.80 -0.52
C ARG A 177 10.95 14.70 -0.42
N HIS A 178 9.79 14.18 -0.79
CA HIS A 178 8.52 14.90 -0.79
C HIS A 178 7.69 14.75 0.49
N ARG A 179 8.18 13.96 1.46
CA ARG A 179 7.47 13.64 2.70
C ARG A 179 6.08 13.02 2.44
N ILE A 180 6.04 12.09 1.49
CA ILE A 180 4.86 11.32 1.09
C ILE A 180 4.96 9.95 1.76
N PHE A 181 3.85 9.44 2.30
CA PHE A 181 3.82 8.08 2.84
C PHE A 181 3.96 7.06 1.73
N LEU A 182 4.85 6.09 1.91
CA LEU A 182 4.96 4.91 1.07
C LEU A 182 4.18 3.77 1.72
N ILE A 183 3.21 3.21 0.99
CA ILE A 183 2.35 2.11 1.44
C ILE A 183 2.62 0.90 0.56
N PHE A 184 3.00 -0.24 1.17
CA PHE A 184 3.04 -1.52 0.48
C PHE A 184 1.79 -2.32 0.78
N ASP A 185 1.09 -2.69 -0.29
CA ASP A 185 -0.01 -3.65 -0.26
C ASP A 185 0.57 -5.06 -0.39
N GLU A 186 0.75 -5.73 0.74
CA GLU A 186 1.26 -7.09 0.83
C GLU A 186 0.16 -8.15 1.04
N VAL A 187 -1.10 -7.81 0.81
CA VAL A 187 -2.24 -8.71 1.00
C VAL A 187 -2.02 -10.05 0.31
N LEU A 188 -1.39 -10.09 -0.86
CA LEU A 188 -1.08 -11.33 -1.58
C LEU A 188 0.32 -11.88 -1.30
N CYS A 189 1.30 -11.05 -0.98
CA CYS A 189 2.70 -11.46 -0.92
C CYS A 189 3.31 -11.49 0.48
N GLY A 190 2.61 -10.97 1.49
CA GLY A 190 3.06 -10.93 2.88
C GLY A 190 2.87 -12.24 3.65
N THR A 191 3.04 -12.16 4.94
CA THR A 191 2.80 -13.22 5.94
C THR A 191 3.46 -14.55 5.57
N GLY A 192 4.74 -14.49 5.12
CA GLY A 192 5.54 -15.67 4.80
C GLY A 192 5.34 -16.22 3.37
N ARG A 193 4.47 -15.64 2.53
CA ARG A 193 4.22 -16.12 1.17
C ARG A 193 5.49 -16.18 0.32
N THR A 194 6.37 -15.19 0.46
CA THR A 194 7.63 -15.07 -0.28
C THR A 194 8.84 -15.60 0.48
N GLY A 195 8.64 -16.19 1.68
CA GLY A 195 9.71 -16.75 2.52
C GLY A 195 10.15 -15.83 3.67
N LYS A 196 9.77 -14.55 3.66
CA LYS A 196 9.91 -13.61 4.79
C LYS A 196 8.54 -13.22 5.31
N PHE A 197 8.45 -12.75 6.56
CA PHE A 197 7.16 -12.35 7.14
C PHE A 197 6.54 -11.20 6.35
N LEU A 198 7.30 -10.14 6.10
CA LEU A 198 6.93 -9.10 5.15
C LEU A 198 7.79 -9.23 3.88
N ASN A 199 7.20 -8.98 2.71
CA ASN A 199 7.96 -8.86 1.47
C ASN A 199 8.94 -7.68 1.54
N ALA A 200 8.56 -6.59 2.19
CA ALA A 200 9.41 -5.43 2.47
C ALA A 200 10.77 -5.79 3.09
N HIS A 201 10.88 -6.90 3.82
CA HIS A 201 12.14 -7.35 4.41
C HIS A 201 13.22 -7.78 3.39
N TYR A 202 12.86 -7.90 2.10
CA TYR A 202 13.86 -8.08 1.04
C TYR A 202 14.56 -6.77 0.67
N TYR A 203 13.99 -5.62 1.04
CA TYR A 203 14.44 -4.28 0.66
C TYR A 203 14.63 -3.41 1.92
N PRO A 204 15.63 -3.73 2.78
CA PRO A 204 15.78 -3.08 4.09
C PRO A 204 16.04 -1.57 4.00
N ASP A 205 16.64 -1.10 2.88
CA ASP A 205 16.92 0.32 2.62
C ASP A 205 15.73 1.05 1.97
N ALA A 206 14.64 0.34 1.69
CA ALA A 206 13.45 0.87 1.03
C ALA A 206 12.15 0.48 1.76
N LEU A 207 12.20 0.39 3.08
CA LEU A 207 11.04 0.02 3.89
C LEU A 207 9.89 1.04 3.72
N PRO A 208 8.65 0.57 3.52
CA PRO A 208 7.49 1.44 3.48
C PRO A 208 7.14 1.98 4.88
N ASP A 209 6.38 3.07 4.91
CA ASP A 209 5.88 3.65 6.16
C ASP A 209 4.69 2.83 6.72
N ILE A 210 3.95 2.17 5.83
CA ILE A 210 2.80 1.31 6.17
C ILE A 210 2.85 0.05 5.31
N VAL A 211 2.55 -1.09 5.93
CA VAL A 211 2.31 -2.37 5.25
C VAL A 211 0.87 -2.80 5.52
N VAL A 212 0.19 -3.24 4.48
CA VAL A 212 -1.17 -3.78 4.52
C VAL A 212 -1.15 -5.25 4.15
#